data_0f9669c6c850ec242759b88de0157424
#
_entry.id   0f9669c6c850ec242759b88de0157424
#
_cell.length_a   1.000
_cell.length_b   1.000
_cell.length_c   1.000
_cell.angle_alpha   90.00
_cell.angle_beta   90.00
_cell.angle_gamma   90.00
#
_symmetry.space_group_name_H-M   'P 1'
#
loop_
_entity.id
_entity.type
_entity.pdbx_description
1 polymer ?
#
loop_
_entity_poly.entity_id
_entity_poly.type
_entity_poly.pdbx_seq_one_letter_code
_entity_poly.pdbx_strand_id
1 'polypeptide(L)'
;MVNRNRLLETFMEYVRIDSESGDEREMCLMVEQDLKALGADVIRQGNAQDTHSNGWNLLCTLKGSPGHPPLILSAHLDTVSPGKGIEPVLGQDGVLRSKGPTILGGDDKCGVVAMVELARSLKDHPVPHRTVQLIFTVGEESGQYGAKALEKDRSLLETGNALVLDSSGPPGRMVISAPGHAVVRAVITGKASHAGNRPLEGISAITTAVRAVAAMKLGKVDEETTANIGTLSAVGATNVVNPRTEFIAEARSRNKEKLKAQTDHMTDCLKAACHESGAALDYEIEHLYEGFDIPEDHPFLLELSGIFRSMGISPFTASSGGGSDANALNAMGIMAVNLGVGMTRGHSTEEELAETDLYDTARFLWEAAIFHGHDSCRG
;
A
#
# COMPACT_ATOMS: atom_id res chain seq x y z
N MET A 1 -16.04 -24.74 0.70
CA MET A 1 -16.21 -23.75 1.80
C MET A 1 -14.88 -23.53 2.49
N VAL A 2 -14.63 -22.33 2.98
CA VAL A 2 -13.37 -21.94 3.67
C VAL A 2 -13.09 -22.83 4.89
N ASN A 3 -11.88 -23.35 4.99
CA ASN A 3 -11.43 -24.15 6.13
C ASN A 3 -10.72 -23.24 7.16
N ARG A 4 -11.44 -22.93 8.26
CA ARG A 4 -10.98 -21.99 9.30
C ARG A 4 -9.65 -22.40 9.95
N ASN A 5 -9.49 -23.69 10.26
CA ASN A 5 -8.26 -24.17 10.91
C ASN A 5 -7.05 -24.06 9.97
N ARG A 6 -7.22 -24.52 8.72
CA ARG A 6 -6.16 -24.44 7.70
C ARG A 6 -5.78 -22.98 7.42
N LEU A 7 -6.75 -22.07 7.32
CA LEU A 7 -6.50 -20.65 7.15
C LEU A 7 -5.64 -20.09 8.27
N LEU A 8 -6.00 -20.36 9.53
CA LEU A 8 -5.26 -19.94 10.71
C LEU A 8 -3.84 -20.52 10.74
N GLU A 9 -3.71 -21.83 10.50
CA GLU A 9 -2.42 -22.51 10.46
C GLU A 9 -1.50 -21.92 9.38
N THR A 10 -2.04 -21.68 8.16
CA THR A 10 -1.32 -21.07 7.06
C THR A 10 -0.89 -19.63 7.41
N PHE A 11 -1.75 -18.84 8.04
CA PHE A 11 -1.40 -17.51 8.50
C PHE A 11 -0.22 -17.55 9.48
N MET A 12 -0.32 -18.40 10.50
CA MET A 12 0.77 -18.53 11.50
C MET A 12 2.08 -19.06 10.90
N GLU A 13 2.02 -19.82 9.82
CA GLU A 13 3.19 -20.27 9.07
C GLU A 13 3.79 -19.12 8.25
N TYR A 14 2.96 -18.40 7.48
CA TYR A 14 3.41 -17.36 6.57
C TYR A 14 4.01 -16.14 7.29
N VAL A 15 3.46 -15.73 8.44
CA VAL A 15 4.04 -14.60 9.20
C VAL A 15 5.42 -14.92 9.78
N ARG A 16 5.79 -16.21 9.95
CA ARG A 16 7.13 -16.62 10.38
C ARG A 16 8.18 -16.52 9.29
N ILE A 17 7.76 -16.37 8.03
CA ILE A 17 8.69 -16.20 6.91
C ILE A 17 9.08 -14.72 6.87
N ASP A 18 10.36 -14.45 7.05
CA ASP A 18 10.90 -13.11 6.94
C ASP A 18 10.70 -12.58 5.51
N SER A 19 10.11 -11.40 5.38
CA SER A 19 9.84 -10.77 4.09
C SER A 19 9.79 -9.24 4.19
N GLU A 20 10.71 -8.62 4.92
CA GLU A 20 10.81 -7.15 4.91
C GLU A 20 11.05 -6.64 3.48
N SER A 21 10.49 -5.47 3.14
CA SER A 21 10.56 -4.90 1.77
C SER A 21 11.98 -4.95 1.20
N GLY A 22 12.11 -5.51 0.02
CA GLY A 22 13.39 -5.78 -0.66
C GLY A 22 13.93 -7.20 -0.44
N ASP A 23 13.41 -7.97 0.53
CA ASP A 23 13.88 -9.32 0.91
C ASP A 23 12.72 -10.35 0.92
N GLU A 24 11.86 -10.36 -0.10
CA GLU A 24 10.63 -11.15 -0.16
C GLU A 24 10.76 -12.52 -0.82
N ARG A 25 11.97 -12.90 -1.26
CA ARG A 25 12.20 -14.10 -2.05
C ARG A 25 11.62 -15.38 -1.44
N GLU A 26 11.84 -15.60 -0.15
CA GLU A 26 11.38 -16.83 0.52
C GLU A 26 9.84 -16.87 0.61
N MET A 27 9.21 -15.73 0.82
CA MET A 27 7.75 -15.61 0.81
C MET A 27 7.18 -15.86 -0.58
N CYS A 28 7.81 -15.32 -1.64
CA CYS A 28 7.44 -15.60 -3.04
C CYS A 28 7.52 -17.10 -3.34
N LEU A 29 8.59 -17.76 -2.91
CA LEU A 29 8.78 -19.21 -3.14
C LEU A 29 7.72 -20.05 -2.42
N MET A 30 7.35 -19.68 -1.18
CA MET A 30 6.32 -20.38 -0.41
C MET A 30 4.95 -20.28 -1.08
N VAL A 31 4.51 -19.06 -1.43
CA VAL A 31 3.22 -18.85 -2.10
C VAL A 31 3.18 -19.56 -3.46
N GLU A 32 4.25 -19.45 -4.24
CA GLU A 32 4.37 -20.14 -5.53
C GLU A 32 4.27 -21.66 -5.38
N GLN A 33 4.95 -22.23 -4.38
CA GLN A 33 4.91 -23.68 -4.11
C GLN A 33 3.49 -24.13 -3.74
N ASP A 34 2.81 -23.39 -2.88
CA ASP A 34 1.45 -23.68 -2.45
C ASP A 34 0.47 -23.66 -3.62
N LEU A 35 0.53 -22.64 -4.47
CA LEU A 35 -0.32 -22.53 -5.65
C LEU A 35 -0.04 -23.62 -6.68
N LYS A 36 1.24 -23.95 -6.92
CA LYS A 36 1.64 -25.06 -7.82
C LYS A 36 1.19 -26.41 -7.30
N ALA A 37 1.20 -26.65 -5.99
CA ALA A 37 0.67 -27.88 -5.38
C ALA A 37 -0.84 -28.04 -5.61
N LEU A 38 -1.55 -26.94 -5.85
CA LEU A 38 -2.95 -26.96 -6.28
C LEU A 38 -3.12 -27.28 -7.77
N GLY A 39 -2.04 -27.32 -8.55
CA GLY A 39 -2.07 -27.50 -10.00
C GLY A 39 -2.30 -26.18 -10.75
N ALA A 40 -2.14 -25.06 -10.09
CA ALA A 40 -2.28 -23.75 -10.71
C ALA A 40 -1.06 -23.40 -11.57
N ASP A 41 -1.31 -22.68 -12.65
CA ASP A 41 -0.23 -22.07 -13.45
C ASP A 41 0.13 -20.71 -12.83
N VAL A 42 1.39 -20.57 -12.43
CA VAL A 42 1.88 -19.38 -11.71
C VAL A 42 2.94 -18.69 -12.57
N ILE A 43 2.69 -17.44 -12.90
CA ILE A 43 3.59 -16.57 -13.65
C ILE A 43 4.37 -15.70 -12.68
N ARG A 44 5.69 -15.68 -12.80
CA ARG A 44 6.58 -14.70 -12.15
C ARG A 44 6.66 -13.45 -13.02
N GLN A 45 6.46 -12.28 -12.43
CA GLN A 45 6.49 -11.01 -13.15
C GLN A 45 7.34 -9.98 -12.38
N GLY A 46 7.98 -9.09 -13.12
CA GLY A 46 8.88 -8.09 -12.59
C GLY A 46 10.31 -8.58 -12.43
N ASN A 47 11.20 -7.67 -12.27
CA ASN A 47 12.63 -7.91 -12.01
C ASN A 47 13.12 -6.99 -10.90
N ALA A 48 14.26 -7.29 -10.31
CA ALA A 48 14.78 -6.56 -9.15
C ALA A 48 15.00 -5.05 -9.38
N GLN A 49 15.21 -4.62 -10.62
CA GLN A 49 15.36 -3.20 -10.94
C GLN A 49 14.02 -2.47 -10.87
N ASP A 50 12.94 -3.12 -11.28
CA ASP A 50 11.60 -2.53 -11.33
C ASP A 50 10.86 -2.65 -10.00
N THR A 51 11.08 -3.77 -9.28
CA THR A 51 10.39 -4.08 -8.03
C THR A 51 11.17 -3.68 -6.78
N HIS A 52 12.43 -3.32 -6.91
CA HIS A 52 13.35 -3.06 -5.79
C HIS A 52 13.43 -4.21 -4.78
N SER A 53 13.14 -5.44 -5.22
CA SER A 53 13.07 -6.65 -4.41
C SER A 53 13.98 -7.75 -4.96
N ASN A 54 14.42 -8.66 -4.07
CA ASN A 54 15.05 -9.91 -4.47
C ASN A 54 14.01 -10.99 -4.86
N GLY A 55 12.72 -10.69 -4.66
CA GLY A 55 11.56 -11.47 -5.06
C GLY A 55 10.97 -11.03 -6.41
N TRP A 56 9.74 -11.39 -6.66
CA TRP A 56 8.98 -11.10 -7.88
C TRP A 56 7.48 -11.11 -7.58
N ASN A 57 6.68 -10.43 -8.40
CA ASN A 57 5.23 -10.59 -8.36
C ASN A 57 4.84 -12.02 -8.82
N LEU A 58 3.77 -12.54 -8.24
CA LEU A 58 3.17 -13.80 -8.65
C LEU A 58 1.77 -13.56 -9.19
N LEU A 59 1.49 -14.07 -10.39
CA LEU A 59 0.16 -14.02 -10.99
C LEU A 59 -0.34 -15.44 -11.19
N CYS A 60 -1.58 -15.71 -10.74
CA CYS A 60 -2.21 -17.01 -10.87
C CYS A 60 -3.67 -16.83 -11.28
N THR A 61 -4.09 -17.39 -12.41
CA THR A 61 -5.47 -17.31 -12.88
C THR A 61 -6.21 -18.62 -12.62
N LEU A 62 -7.21 -18.55 -11.76
CA LEU A 62 -8.18 -19.62 -11.52
C LEU A 62 -9.34 -19.46 -12.51
N LYS A 63 -9.31 -20.25 -13.58
CA LYS A 63 -10.30 -20.15 -14.66
C LYS A 63 -11.67 -20.61 -14.18
N GLY A 64 -12.66 -19.74 -14.33
CA GLY A 64 -14.05 -20.00 -13.96
C GLY A 64 -14.97 -20.25 -15.16
N SER A 65 -16.26 -20.22 -14.91
CA SER A 65 -17.30 -20.36 -15.93
C SER A 65 -17.40 -19.09 -16.77
N PRO A 66 -17.66 -19.20 -18.08
CA PRO A 66 -17.85 -18.04 -18.94
C PRO A 66 -19.13 -17.27 -18.59
N GLY A 67 -19.19 -15.98 -18.99
CA GLY A 67 -20.39 -15.16 -18.86
C GLY A 67 -20.37 -14.17 -17.69
N HIS A 68 -19.35 -14.20 -16.86
CA HIS A 68 -19.18 -13.24 -15.77
C HIS A 68 -17.82 -12.53 -15.88
N PRO A 69 -17.78 -11.22 -15.56
CA PRO A 69 -16.51 -10.49 -15.53
C PRO A 69 -15.51 -11.14 -14.57
N PRO A 70 -14.24 -11.26 -14.93
CA PRO A 70 -13.19 -11.69 -14.01
C PRO A 70 -13.10 -10.81 -12.76
N LEU A 71 -12.60 -11.37 -11.68
CA LEU A 71 -12.27 -10.66 -10.45
C LEU A 71 -10.77 -10.76 -10.21
N ILE A 72 -10.12 -9.63 -10.03
CA ILE A 72 -8.72 -9.55 -9.66
C ILE A 72 -8.66 -9.40 -8.13
N LEU A 73 -7.81 -10.20 -7.48
CA LEU A 73 -7.50 -10.09 -6.06
C LEU A 73 -6.01 -9.77 -5.92
N SER A 74 -5.67 -8.77 -5.12
CA SER A 74 -4.30 -8.34 -4.89
C SER A 74 -3.99 -8.25 -3.41
N ALA A 75 -2.80 -8.73 -3.01
CA ALA A 75 -2.22 -8.62 -1.69
C ALA A 75 -0.70 -8.54 -1.82
N HIS A 76 -0.02 -7.83 -0.92
CA HIS A 76 1.43 -7.74 -0.98
C HIS A 76 2.14 -8.74 -0.07
N LEU A 77 3.37 -9.12 -0.46
CA LEU A 77 4.17 -10.16 0.21
C LEU A 77 5.17 -9.58 1.22
N ASP A 78 5.52 -8.32 1.04
CA ASP A 78 6.47 -7.64 1.93
C ASP A 78 5.82 -7.15 3.23
N THR A 79 6.67 -6.81 4.16
CA THR A 79 6.29 -6.21 5.45
C THR A 79 7.26 -5.09 5.79
N VAL A 80 6.81 -4.17 6.66
CA VAL A 80 7.72 -3.18 7.27
C VAL A 80 8.65 -3.80 8.29
N SER A 81 9.70 -3.06 8.68
CA SER A 81 10.56 -3.39 9.83
C SER A 81 9.93 -2.87 11.14
N PRO A 82 10.13 -3.59 12.28
CA PRO A 82 10.87 -4.83 12.46
C PRO A 82 9.98 -6.06 12.17
N GLY A 83 10.23 -6.76 11.07
CA GLY A 83 9.45 -7.89 10.55
C GLY A 83 10.20 -9.23 10.54
N LYS A 84 11.39 -9.34 11.17
CA LYS A 84 12.17 -10.57 11.19
C LYS A 84 12.00 -11.36 12.47
N GLY A 85 11.85 -12.69 12.32
CA GLY A 85 11.70 -13.61 13.44
C GLY A 85 10.37 -13.46 14.18
N ILE A 86 9.29 -13.20 13.46
CA ILE A 86 7.94 -13.07 14.03
C ILE A 86 7.52 -14.38 14.70
N GLU A 87 7.09 -14.31 15.95
CA GLU A 87 6.50 -15.41 16.71
C GLU A 87 4.99 -15.16 16.92
N PRO A 88 4.12 -15.62 16.01
CA PRO A 88 2.69 -15.38 16.14
C PRO A 88 2.08 -16.18 17.28
N VAL A 89 1.18 -15.54 18.04
CA VAL A 89 0.43 -16.16 19.14
C VAL A 89 -1.04 -15.79 19.04
N LEU A 90 -1.90 -16.79 19.11
CA LEU A 90 -3.33 -16.58 19.28
C LEU A 90 -3.67 -16.47 20.78
N GLY A 91 -4.16 -15.30 21.17
CA GLY A 91 -4.60 -15.03 22.54
C GLY A 91 -5.93 -15.75 22.87
N GLN A 92 -6.24 -15.86 24.16
CA GLN A 92 -7.54 -16.41 24.61
C GLN A 92 -8.72 -15.51 24.20
N ASP A 93 -8.47 -14.28 23.86
CA ASP A 93 -9.40 -13.30 23.32
C ASP A 93 -9.68 -13.47 21.82
N GLY A 94 -9.07 -14.48 21.18
CA GLY A 94 -9.21 -14.74 19.75
C GLY A 94 -8.41 -13.77 18.85
N VAL A 95 -7.44 -13.05 19.41
CA VAL A 95 -6.63 -12.07 18.67
C VAL A 95 -5.21 -12.59 18.49
N LEU A 96 -4.73 -12.50 17.26
CA LEU A 96 -3.37 -12.81 16.86
C LEU A 96 -2.47 -11.61 17.11
N ARG A 97 -1.30 -11.86 17.69
CA ARG A 97 -0.25 -10.86 17.97
C ARG A 97 1.12 -11.49 17.80
N SER A 98 2.14 -10.67 17.64
CA SER A 98 3.52 -11.14 17.75
C SER A 98 3.95 -11.18 19.21
N LYS A 99 4.70 -12.22 19.56
CA LYS A 99 5.36 -12.33 20.85
C LYS A 99 6.77 -11.74 20.73
N GLY A 100 6.94 -10.53 21.18
CA GLY A 100 8.27 -9.89 21.13
C GLY A 100 8.25 -8.52 20.45
N PRO A 101 9.41 -7.99 20.07
CA PRO A 101 9.55 -6.62 19.59
C PRO A 101 9.39 -6.52 18.05
N THR A 102 8.54 -7.35 17.45
CA THR A 102 8.25 -7.32 16.01
C THR A 102 6.81 -6.93 15.74
N ILE A 103 6.53 -6.52 14.51
CA ILE A 103 5.17 -6.49 13.95
C ILE A 103 4.58 -7.91 13.95
N LEU A 104 3.27 -8.05 13.71
CA LEU A 104 2.64 -9.34 13.45
C LEU A 104 2.82 -9.78 11.99
N GLY A 105 2.90 -8.84 11.06
CA GLY A 105 2.90 -9.09 9.62
C GLY A 105 1.52 -9.47 9.09
N GLY A 106 0.46 -9.07 9.79
CA GLY A 106 -0.92 -9.15 9.30
C GLY A 106 -1.10 -8.31 8.05
N ASP A 107 -0.41 -7.20 7.97
CA ASP A 107 -0.19 -6.34 6.83
C ASP A 107 0.93 -6.89 5.94
N ASP A 108 0.69 -7.53 4.79
CA ASP A 108 -0.64 -7.90 4.26
C ASP A 108 -0.78 -9.43 4.12
N LYS A 109 -0.08 -10.22 4.99
CA LYS A 109 -0.15 -11.69 4.93
C LYS A 109 -1.56 -12.23 5.24
N CYS A 110 -2.45 -11.42 5.85
CA CYS A 110 -3.84 -11.81 6.00
C CYS A 110 -4.57 -11.84 4.64
N GLY A 111 -4.35 -10.87 3.76
CA GLY A 111 -4.85 -10.89 2.40
C GLY A 111 -4.24 -12.05 1.60
N VAL A 112 -2.92 -12.23 1.70
CA VAL A 112 -2.20 -13.33 1.02
C VAL A 112 -2.80 -14.69 1.38
N VAL A 113 -2.97 -15.01 2.66
CA VAL A 113 -3.48 -16.33 3.07
C VAL A 113 -4.97 -16.50 2.75
N ALA A 114 -5.77 -15.43 2.77
CA ALA A 114 -7.17 -15.48 2.36
C ALA A 114 -7.29 -15.84 0.86
N MET A 115 -6.42 -15.30 0.00
CA MET A 115 -6.35 -15.62 -1.42
C MET A 115 -5.89 -17.06 -1.67
N VAL A 116 -4.89 -17.54 -0.95
CA VAL A 116 -4.41 -18.95 -1.04
C VAL A 116 -5.51 -19.91 -0.57
N GLU A 117 -6.21 -19.57 0.52
CA GLU A 117 -7.33 -20.39 1.02
C GLU A 117 -8.51 -20.42 0.03
N LEU A 118 -8.80 -19.30 -0.68
CA LEU A 118 -9.78 -19.30 -1.75
C LEU A 118 -9.42 -20.32 -2.84
N ALA A 119 -8.16 -20.33 -3.31
CA ALA A 119 -7.71 -21.29 -4.32
C ALA A 119 -7.84 -22.74 -3.83
N ARG A 120 -7.46 -23.03 -2.57
CA ARG A 120 -7.62 -24.35 -1.94
C ARG A 120 -9.08 -24.74 -1.84
N SER A 121 -9.94 -23.83 -1.40
CA SER A 121 -11.38 -24.07 -1.23
C SER A 121 -12.09 -24.36 -2.55
N LEU A 122 -11.73 -23.64 -3.64
CA LEU A 122 -12.27 -23.92 -4.98
C LEU A 122 -11.84 -25.28 -5.52
N LYS A 123 -10.62 -25.73 -5.19
CA LYS A 123 -10.14 -27.08 -5.54
C LYS A 123 -10.86 -28.16 -4.73
N ASP A 124 -11.00 -27.96 -3.41
CA ASP A 124 -11.66 -28.93 -2.51
C ASP A 124 -13.16 -29.05 -2.77
N HIS A 125 -13.78 -27.95 -3.17
CA HIS A 125 -15.22 -27.84 -3.42
C HIS A 125 -15.49 -27.21 -4.78
N PRO A 126 -15.35 -27.96 -5.88
CA PRO A 126 -15.58 -27.45 -7.23
C PRO A 126 -17.02 -26.96 -7.38
N VAL A 127 -17.18 -25.64 -7.54
CA VAL A 127 -18.46 -24.97 -7.79
C VAL A 127 -18.30 -23.99 -8.96
N PRO A 128 -19.40 -23.66 -9.68
CA PRO A 128 -19.33 -22.59 -10.67
C PRO A 128 -18.88 -21.29 -10.02
N HIS A 129 -17.85 -20.68 -10.59
CA HIS A 129 -17.28 -19.41 -10.12
C HIS A 129 -16.84 -18.55 -11.29
N ARG A 130 -16.68 -17.24 -11.07
CA ARG A 130 -16.05 -16.34 -12.06
C ARG A 130 -14.56 -16.66 -12.20
N THR A 131 -13.95 -16.27 -13.31
CA THR A 131 -12.49 -16.28 -13.38
C THR A 131 -11.94 -15.37 -12.29
N VAL A 132 -11.00 -15.89 -11.48
CA VAL A 132 -10.34 -15.14 -10.42
C VAL A 132 -8.84 -15.10 -10.74
N GLN A 133 -8.28 -13.90 -10.83
CA GLN A 133 -6.83 -13.71 -10.93
C GLN A 133 -6.28 -13.26 -9.58
N LEU A 134 -5.36 -14.03 -9.06
CA LEU A 134 -4.62 -13.74 -7.84
C LEU A 134 -3.32 -13.04 -8.22
N ILE A 135 -3.08 -11.87 -7.65
CA ILE A 135 -1.85 -11.09 -7.81
C ILE A 135 -1.22 -10.92 -6.44
N PHE A 136 0.02 -11.38 -6.30
CA PHE A 136 0.81 -11.15 -5.10
C PHE A 136 1.96 -10.24 -5.49
N THR A 137 2.04 -9.09 -4.88
CA THR A 137 3.02 -8.05 -5.21
C THR A 137 4.17 -8.02 -4.21
N VAL A 138 5.29 -7.44 -4.60
CA VAL A 138 6.45 -7.19 -3.75
C VAL A 138 6.73 -5.69 -3.66
N GLY A 139 7.36 -5.24 -2.56
CA GLY A 139 7.80 -3.84 -2.41
C GLY A 139 6.66 -2.82 -2.36
N GLU A 140 5.49 -3.20 -1.82
CA GLU A 140 4.38 -2.28 -1.63
C GLU A 140 4.77 -1.20 -0.63
N GLU A 141 5.24 -1.58 0.55
CA GLU A 141 5.57 -0.74 1.69
C GLU A 141 6.69 0.27 1.42
N SER A 142 7.50 -0.02 0.42
CA SER A 142 8.58 0.87 -0.02
C SER A 142 8.20 1.78 -1.19
N GLY A 143 6.96 1.66 -1.71
CA GLY A 143 6.43 2.55 -2.74
C GLY A 143 5.65 1.90 -3.86
N GLN A 144 4.97 0.78 -3.61
CA GLN A 144 4.11 0.07 -4.55
C GLN A 144 4.86 -0.38 -5.82
N TYR A 145 6.13 -0.74 -5.66
CA TYR A 145 7.00 -1.02 -6.80
C TYR A 145 6.52 -2.23 -7.61
N GLY A 146 6.08 -3.29 -6.93
CA GLY A 146 5.53 -4.48 -7.59
C GLY A 146 4.28 -4.15 -8.40
N ALA A 147 3.31 -3.47 -7.82
CA ALA A 147 2.09 -3.11 -8.52
C ALA A 147 2.37 -2.17 -9.71
N LYS A 148 3.26 -1.19 -9.56
CA LYS A 148 3.70 -0.32 -10.68
C LYS A 148 4.39 -1.10 -11.80
N ALA A 149 5.16 -2.13 -11.46
CA ALA A 149 5.84 -2.97 -12.45
C ALA A 149 4.86 -3.76 -13.33
N LEU A 150 3.62 -4.01 -12.87
CA LEU A 150 2.58 -4.67 -13.65
C LEU A 150 2.18 -3.89 -14.92
N GLU A 151 2.34 -2.55 -14.92
CA GLU A 151 2.02 -1.73 -16.10
C GLU A 151 2.79 -2.15 -17.35
N LYS A 152 4.04 -2.62 -17.19
CA LYS A 152 4.88 -3.08 -18.30
C LYS A 152 4.36 -4.36 -18.95
N ASP A 153 3.65 -5.17 -18.19
CA ASP A 153 3.13 -6.48 -18.60
C ASP A 153 1.60 -6.54 -18.46
N ARG A 154 0.92 -5.42 -18.72
CA ARG A 154 -0.53 -5.26 -18.57
C ARG A 154 -1.35 -6.34 -19.30
N SER A 155 -0.80 -6.92 -20.35
CA SER A 155 -1.44 -8.04 -21.09
C SER A 155 -1.57 -9.33 -20.26
N LEU A 156 -0.86 -9.45 -19.14
CA LEU A 156 -1.00 -10.56 -18.19
C LEU A 156 -2.20 -10.38 -17.25
N LEU A 157 -2.78 -9.17 -17.17
CA LEU A 157 -3.88 -8.86 -16.27
C LEU A 157 -5.21 -9.18 -16.93
N GLU A 158 -6.12 -9.81 -16.18
CA GLU A 158 -7.50 -10.02 -16.58
C GLU A 158 -8.26 -8.68 -16.69
N THR A 159 -9.28 -8.67 -17.52
CA THR A 159 -10.16 -7.49 -17.69
C THR A 159 -11.31 -7.55 -16.70
N GLY A 160 -11.18 -6.89 -15.57
CA GLY A 160 -12.21 -6.93 -14.52
C GLY A 160 -11.98 -5.86 -13.47
N ASN A 161 -12.79 -5.91 -12.41
CA ASN A 161 -12.58 -5.09 -11.23
C ASN A 161 -11.61 -5.81 -10.28
N ALA A 162 -10.95 -5.04 -9.43
CA ALA A 162 -9.97 -5.55 -8.48
C ALA A 162 -10.38 -5.30 -7.03
N LEU A 163 -10.00 -6.22 -6.15
CA LEU A 163 -10.01 -6.06 -4.71
C LEU A 163 -8.57 -6.13 -4.22
N VAL A 164 -8.12 -5.11 -3.55
CA VAL A 164 -6.86 -5.09 -2.82
C VAL A 164 -7.17 -5.38 -1.36
N LEU A 165 -6.45 -6.31 -0.75
CA LEU A 165 -6.79 -6.85 0.57
C LEU A 165 -5.88 -6.27 1.66
N ASP A 166 -5.68 -4.96 1.62
CA ASP A 166 -4.59 -4.25 2.30
C ASP A 166 -5.11 -3.04 3.11
N SER A 167 -6.36 -3.05 3.56
CA SER A 167 -6.81 -1.96 4.41
C SER A 167 -6.96 -2.41 5.87
N SER A 168 -6.45 -1.60 6.78
CA SER A 168 -6.73 -1.76 8.21
C SER A 168 -8.23 -1.65 8.51
N GLY A 169 -8.68 -2.28 9.59
CA GLY A 169 -10.07 -2.28 10.03
C GLY A 169 -10.86 -3.51 9.59
N PRO A 170 -12.11 -3.65 10.06
CA PRO A 170 -12.87 -4.89 9.93
C PRO A 170 -13.29 -5.18 8.49
N PRO A 171 -13.58 -6.46 8.15
CA PRO A 171 -14.29 -6.82 6.94
C PRO A 171 -15.59 -6.02 6.79
N GLY A 172 -15.90 -5.58 5.57
CA GLY A 172 -17.01 -4.65 5.29
C GLY A 172 -16.55 -3.20 5.09
N ARG A 173 -15.34 -2.83 5.52
CA ARG A 173 -14.73 -1.56 5.16
C ARG A 173 -14.27 -1.58 3.72
N MET A 174 -14.73 -0.62 2.92
CA MET A 174 -14.36 -0.44 1.51
C MET A 174 -13.72 0.93 1.35
N VAL A 175 -12.42 0.98 1.13
CA VAL A 175 -11.71 2.23 0.82
C VAL A 175 -11.92 2.53 -0.65
N ILE A 176 -12.66 3.60 -0.90
CA ILE A 176 -13.05 4.05 -2.23
C ILE A 176 -12.33 5.33 -2.69
N SER A 177 -11.55 5.92 -1.79
CA SER A 177 -10.80 7.15 -2.08
C SER A 177 -9.47 7.13 -1.35
N ALA A 178 -8.37 7.35 -2.07
CA ALA A 178 -7.02 7.44 -1.52
C ALA A 178 -6.23 8.58 -2.17
N PRO A 179 -5.26 9.18 -1.45
CA PRO A 179 -4.53 10.33 -1.95
C PRO A 179 -3.51 9.94 -3.01
N GLY A 180 -3.18 10.90 -3.89
CA GLY A 180 -1.90 10.93 -4.59
C GLY A 180 -0.79 11.39 -3.64
N HIS A 181 0.44 11.03 -3.96
CA HIS A 181 1.63 11.32 -3.14
C HIS A 181 2.75 11.90 -3.98
N ALA A 182 3.30 13.02 -3.52
CA ALA A 182 4.47 13.63 -4.12
C ALA A 182 5.52 13.98 -3.06
N VAL A 183 6.78 13.81 -3.43
CA VAL A 183 7.95 14.14 -2.60
C VAL A 183 8.68 15.32 -3.21
N VAL A 184 9.00 16.32 -2.39
CA VAL A 184 9.84 17.46 -2.74
C VAL A 184 11.21 17.25 -2.13
N ARG A 185 12.24 17.10 -2.98
CA ARG A 185 13.64 17.03 -2.56
C ARG A 185 14.32 18.33 -2.94
N ALA A 186 15.08 18.92 -2.03
CA ALA A 186 15.80 20.16 -2.33
C ALA A 186 17.15 20.22 -1.65
N VAL A 187 18.08 20.93 -2.30
CA VAL A 187 19.38 21.30 -1.76
C VAL A 187 19.51 22.81 -1.83
N ILE A 188 19.70 23.44 -0.68
CA ILE A 188 19.98 24.87 -0.58
C ILE A 188 21.49 25.03 -0.43
N THR A 189 22.08 25.79 -1.35
CA THR A 189 23.54 26.11 -1.37
C THR A 189 23.77 27.60 -1.13
N GLY A 190 24.34 27.89 0.02
CA GLY A 190 24.75 29.22 0.43
C GLY A 190 26.26 29.45 0.21
N LYS A 191 26.88 30.24 1.11
CA LYS A 191 28.30 30.59 1.04
C LYS A 191 28.93 30.48 2.43
N ALA A 192 30.01 29.70 2.54
CA ALA A 192 30.74 29.57 3.80
C ALA A 192 31.52 30.89 4.12
N SER A 193 31.57 31.22 5.40
CA SER A 193 32.44 32.27 5.95
C SER A 193 32.74 32.00 7.43
N HIS A 194 33.69 32.69 8.02
CA HIS A 194 33.97 32.59 9.44
C HIS A 194 32.88 33.29 10.25
N ALA A 195 32.11 32.54 11.02
CA ALA A 195 30.92 33.02 11.69
C ALA A 195 31.15 34.15 12.71
N GLY A 196 32.33 34.22 13.32
CA GLY A 196 32.71 35.32 14.23
C GLY A 196 33.38 36.51 13.55
N ASN A 197 34.29 36.28 12.57
CA ASN A 197 35.08 37.34 11.99
C ASN A 197 34.44 37.98 10.75
N ARG A 198 33.68 37.19 9.95
CA ARG A 198 33.12 37.65 8.67
C ARG A 198 31.70 37.11 8.46
N PRO A 199 30.78 37.26 9.43
CA PRO A 199 29.45 36.66 9.34
C PRO A 199 28.66 37.19 8.12
N LEU A 200 28.85 38.44 7.71
CA LEU A 200 28.13 39.06 6.62
C LEU A 200 28.65 38.71 5.21
N GLU A 201 29.80 38.03 5.12
CA GLU A 201 30.32 37.53 3.84
C GLU A 201 29.75 36.17 3.46
N GLY A 202 29.13 35.48 4.43
CA GLY A 202 28.52 34.19 4.24
C GLY A 202 27.03 34.29 3.95
N ILE A 203 26.48 33.17 3.39
CA ILE A 203 25.06 32.94 3.19
C ILE A 203 24.71 31.63 3.89
N SER A 204 23.92 31.71 4.97
CA SER A 204 23.56 30.53 5.76
C SER A 204 22.44 29.75 5.07
N ALA A 205 22.75 28.56 4.58
CA ALA A 205 21.75 27.64 4.02
C ALA A 205 20.74 27.18 5.09
N ILE A 206 21.16 27.00 6.35
CA ILE A 206 20.28 26.64 7.46
C ILE A 206 19.23 27.74 7.68
N THR A 207 19.68 29.01 7.82
CA THR A 207 18.75 30.12 8.06
C THR A 207 17.77 30.30 6.90
N THR A 208 18.25 30.10 5.67
CA THR A 208 17.42 30.14 4.46
C THR A 208 16.35 29.03 4.50
N ALA A 209 16.74 27.78 4.81
CA ALA A 209 15.82 26.65 4.92
C ALA A 209 14.77 26.88 6.01
N VAL A 210 15.17 27.35 7.20
CA VAL A 210 14.24 27.63 8.31
C VAL A 210 13.20 28.69 7.93
N ARG A 211 13.60 29.75 7.19
CA ARG A 211 12.66 30.75 6.67
C ARG A 211 11.66 30.14 5.68
N ALA A 212 12.12 29.31 4.76
CA ALA A 212 11.24 28.61 3.82
C ALA A 212 10.23 27.74 4.56
N VAL A 213 10.69 26.91 5.51
CA VAL A 213 9.84 26.02 6.31
C VAL A 213 8.81 26.80 7.11
N ALA A 214 9.20 27.93 7.74
CA ALA A 214 8.29 28.77 8.52
C ALA A 214 7.16 29.41 7.69
N ALA A 215 7.34 29.52 6.36
CA ALA A 215 6.33 30.03 5.44
C ALA A 215 5.43 28.92 4.83
N MET A 216 5.80 27.63 5.00
CA MET A 216 5.05 26.50 4.43
C MET A 216 3.79 26.20 5.24
N LYS A 217 2.74 25.79 4.54
CA LYS A 217 1.57 25.13 5.14
C LYS A 217 1.88 23.66 5.31
N LEU A 218 1.90 23.18 6.56
CA LEU A 218 2.28 21.83 6.94
C LEU A 218 1.21 21.19 7.84
N GLY A 219 1.31 19.87 8.03
CA GLY A 219 0.35 19.08 8.77
C GLY A 219 -0.94 18.86 7.96
N LYS A 220 -2.09 19.01 8.58
CA LYS A 220 -3.40 18.98 7.90
C LYS A 220 -3.61 20.34 7.21
N VAL A 221 -3.41 20.40 5.91
CA VAL A 221 -3.55 21.63 5.10
C VAL A 221 -5.02 21.96 4.87
N ASP A 222 -5.81 20.93 4.52
CA ASP A 222 -7.27 20.98 4.43
C ASP A 222 -7.88 19.58 4.68
N GLU A 223 -9.16 19.35 4.35
CA GLU A 223 -9.88 18.10 4.66
C GLU A 223 -9.34 16.86 3.86
N GLU A 224 -8.60 17.08 2.80
CA GLU A 224 -8.10 16.03 1.93
C GLU A 224 -6.61 16.15 1.60
N THR A 225 -5.93 17.21 2.12
CA THR A 225 -4.54 17.53 1.82
C THR A 225 -3.71 17.56 3.09
N THR A 226 -2.58 16.88 3.07
CA THR A 226 -1.57 16.91 4.13
C THR A 226 -0.19 17.21 3.53
N ALA A 227 0.72 17.76 4.35
CA ALA A 227 2.11 17.94 3.99
C ALA A 227 3.00 17.78 5.23
N ASN A 228 4.18 17.20 5.03
CA ASN A 228 5.12 16.93 6.10
C ASN A 228 6.57 17.14 5.64
N ILE A 229 7.45 17.50 6.57
CA ILE A 229 8.89 17.54 6.34
C ILE A 229 9.50 16.33 7.02
N GLY A 230 10.02 15.39 6.22
CA GLY A 230 10.71 14.20 6.72
C GLY A 230 12.17 14.46 7.07
N THR A 231 12.85 15.35 6.32
CA THR A 231 14.26 15.65 6.54
C THR A 231 14.54 17.13 6.36
N LEU A 232 15.26 17.69 7.32
CA LEU A 232 15.95 18.98 7.23
C LEU A 232 17.34 18.80 7.84
N SER A 233 18.35 18.62 6.99
CA SER A 233 19.69 18.21 7.42
C SER A 233 20.77 19.19 6.98
N ALA A 234 21.61 19.59 7.93
CA ALA A 234 22.78 20.42 7.67
C ALA A 234 23.88 20.09 8.67
N VAL A 235 25.04 19.72 8.18
CA VAL A 235 26.20 19.36 9.01
C VAL A 235 27.31 20.37 8.78
N GLY A 236 27.91 20.91 9.86
CA GLY A 236 28.99 21.87 9.76
C GLY A 236 29.57 22.25 11.14
N ALA A 237 30.72 22.93 11.11
CA ALA A 237 31.35 23.44 12.32
C ALA A 237 30.63 24.72 12.82
N THR A 238 30.57 24.92 14.14
CA THR A 238 29.85 26.03 14.77
C THR A 238 30.46 27.41 14.46
N ASN A 239 31.74 27.47 14.09
CA ASN A 239 32.46 28.70 13.70
C ASN A 239 32.42 28.98 12.20
N VAL A 240 31.64 28.23 11.42
CA VAL A 240 31.46 28.41 9.97
C VAL A 240 30.00 28.66 9.66
N VAL A 241 29.67 29.68 8.89
CA VAL A 241 28.36 29.90 8.28
C VAL A 241 28.09 28.71 7.37
N ASN A 242 27.06 27.87 7.71
CA ASN A 242 26.81 26.60 7.00
C ASN A 242 26.35 26.85 5.56
N PRO A 243 27.06 26.33 4.55
CA PRO A 243 26.78 26.63 3.14
C PRO A 243 25.82 25.60 2.50
N ARG A 244 25.35 24.53 3.18
CA ARG A 244 24.56 23.50 2.54
C ARG A 244 23.50 22.93 3.50
N THR A 245 22.27 22.85 3.02
CA THR A 245 21.16 22.21 3.73
C THR A 245 20.39 21.33 2.76
N GLU A 246 20.09 20.11 3.17
CA GLU A 246 19.24 19.16 2.46
C GLU A 246 17.84 19.17 3.06
N PHE A 247 16.84 19.06 2.18
CA PHE A 247 15.42 19.11 2.52
C PHE A 247 14.68 18.00 1.79
N ILE A 248 13.87 17.23 2.52
CA ILE A 248 12.97 16.24 1.94
C ILE A 248 11.62 16.39 2.64
N ALA A 249 10.58 16.57 1.84
CA ALA A 249 9.22 16.73 2.33
C ALA A 249 8.25 15.99 1.42
N GLU A 250 7.05 15.70 1.94
CA GLU A 250 5.97 15.10 1.17
C GLU A 250 4.72 15.96 1.19
N ALA A 251 3.89 15.77 0.18
CA ALA A 251 2.50 16.22 0.15
C ALA A 251 1.61 15.09 -0.33
N ARG A 252 0.41 14.97 0.26
CA ARG A 252 -0.62 14.02 -0.14
C ARG A 252 -1.93 14.75 -0.30
N SER A 253 -2.71 14.40 -1.33
CA SER A 253 -4.08 14.89 -1.49
C SER A 253 -4.92 13.92 -2.32
N ARG A 254 -6.20 13.77 -1.96
CA ARG A 254 -7.19 13.06 -2.78
C ARG A 254 -7.59 13.84 -4.02
N ASN A 255 -7.27 15.12 -4.06
CA ASN A 255 -7.49 16.00 -5.21
C ASN A 255 -6.14 16.32 -5.89
N LYS A 256 -6.02 16.00 -7.19
CA LYS A 256 -4.79 16.18 -7.96
C LYS A 256 -4.35 17.63 -8.07
N GLU A 257 -5.31 18.55 -8.26
CA GLU A 257 -5.03 19.98 -8.37
C GLU A 257 -4.52 20.55 -7.05
N LYS A 258 -5.08 20.09 -5.92
CA LYS A 258 -4.62 20.48 -4.58
C LYS A 258 -3.24 19.90 -4.26
N LEU A 259 -2.96 18.63 -4.66
CA LEU A 259 -1.62 18.06 -4.53
C LEU A 259 -0.59 18.92 -5.25
N LYS A 260 -0.89 19.27 -6.51
CA LYS A 260 -0.02 20.17 -7.30
C LYS A 260 0.12 21.54 -6.64
N ALA A 261 -0.98 22.16 -6.21
CA ALA A 261 -0.95 23.47 -5.54
C ALA A 261 -0.12 23.45 -4.25
N GLN A 262 -0.17 22.35 -3.49
CA GLN A 262 0.61 22.19 -2.26
C GLN A 262 2.11 22.03 -2.56
N THR A 263 2.50 21.22 -3.55
CA THR A 263 3.91 21.06 -3.96
C THR A 263 4.46 22.36 -4.57
N ASP A 264 3.65 23.07 -5.36
CA ASP A 264 4.01 24.40 -5.88
C ASP A 264 4.23 25.39 -4.72
N HIS A 265 3.33 25.45 -3.74
CA HIS A 265 3.47 26.30 -2.57
C HIS A 265 4.76 26.01 -1.79
N MET A 266 5.09 24.74 -1.56
CA MET A 266 6.31 24.36 -0.84
C MET A 266 7.57 24.78 -1.61
N THR A 267 7.60 24.56 -2.93
CA THR A 267 8.73 24.97 -3.77
C THR A 267 8.83 26.49 -3.92
N ASP A 268 7.73 27.21 -3.94
CA ASP A 268 7.72 28.67 -3.99
C ASP A 268 8.23 29.29 -2.68
N CYS A 269 7.93 28.69 -1.51
CA CYS A 269 8.56 29.10 -0.25
C CYS A 269 10.10 28.91 -0.27
N LEU A 270 10.58 27.78 -0.84
CA LEU A 270 12.01 27.54 -1.00
C LEU A 270 12.65 28.57 -1.94
N LYS A 271 12.04 28.84 -3.10
CA LYS A 271 12.50 29.84 -4.07
C LYS A 271 12.56 31.25 -3.48
N ALA A 272 11.50 31.67 -2.78
CA ALA A 272 11.45 32.99 -2.16
C ALA A 272 12.55 33.18 -1.12
N ALA A 273 12.73 32.22 -0.21
CA ALA A 273 13.76 32.28 0.82
C ALA A 273 15.19 32.27 0.22
N CYS A 274 15.42 31.50 -0.83
CA CYS A 274 16.70 31.47 -1.53
C CYS A 274 16.98 32.80 -2.27
N HIS A 275 15.97 33.36 -2.93
CA HIS A 275 16.09 34.68 -3.59
C HIS A 275 16.43 35.79 -2.60
N GLU A 276 15.75 35.84 -1.44
CA GLU A 276 16.01 36.83 -0.40
C GLU A 276 17.40 36.72 0.21
N SER A 277 17.91 35.50 0.40
CA SER A 277 19.21 35.25 1.03
C SER A 277 20.39 35.30 0.01
N GLY A 278 20.11 35.20 -1.28
CA GLY A 278 21.13 35.02 -2.33
C GLY A 278 21.68 33.59 -2.38
N ALA A 279 21.02 32.58 -1.75
CA ALA A 279 21.38 31.19 -1.86
C ALA A 279 20.91 30.58 -3.19
N ALA A 280 21.64 29.60 -3.70
CA ALA A 280 21.18 28.78 -4.81
C ALA A 280 20.24 27.67 -4.33
N LEU A 281 19.26 27.31 -5.17
CA LEU A 281 18.32 26.23 -4.93
C LEU A 281 18.37 25.23 -6.09
N ASP A 282 18.57 23.97 -5.74
CA ASP A 282 18.33 22.81 -6.62
C ASP A 282 17.19 22.00 -6.02
N TYR A 283 16.20 21.62 -6.84
CA TYR A 283 15.06 20.87 -6.33
C TYR A 283 14.43 20.00 -7.41
N GLU A 284 13.79 18.93 -6.97
CA GLU A 284 12.95 18.06 -7.80
C GLU A 284 11.62 17.76 -7.08
N ILE A 285 10.58 17.48 -7.85
CA ILE A 285 9.29 16.98 -7.37
C ILE A 285 9.11 15.61 -8.01
N GLU A 286 9.03 14.59 -7.16
CA GLU A 286 8.78 13.21 -7.57
C GLU A 286 7.32 12.84 -7.24
N HIS A 287 6.52 12.50 -8.25
CA HIS A 287 5.18 11.96 -8.06
C HIS A 287 5.28 10.45 -7.87
N LEU A 288 5.02 9.98 -6.65
CA LEU A 288 5.17 8.56 -6.32
C LEU A 288 3.99 7.73 -6.83
N TYR A 289 2.77 8.22 -6.66
CA TYR A 289 1.56 7.60 -7.21
C TYR A 289 0.40 8.61 -7.29
N GLU A 290 -0.56 8.32 -8.15
CA GLU A 290 -1.80 9.10 -8.33
C GLU A 290 -2.84 8.69 -7.28
N GLY A 291 -3.76 9.60 -6.92
CA GLY A 291 -4.92 9.29 -6.11
C GLY A 291 -6.04 8.66 -6.94
N PHE A 292 -7.03 8.09 -6.24
CA PHE A 292 -8.26 7.65 -6.86
C PHE A 292 -9.48 8.02 -6.01
N ASP A 293 -10.63 8.11 -6.67
CA ASP A 293 -11.93 8.35 -6.04
C ASP A 293 -13.01 7.60 -6.82
N ILE A 294 -13.68 6.65 -6.16
CA ILE A 294 -14.72 5.79 -6.75
C ILE A 294 -16.08 6.27 -6.24
N PRO A 295 -17.04 6.59 -7.14
CA PRO A 295 -18.39 6.99 -6.74
C PRO A 295 -19.09 5.91 -5.88
N GLU A 296 -19.75 6.32 -4.79
CA GLU A 296 -20.42 5.39 -3.85
C GLU A 296 -21.55 4.56 -4.51
N ASP A 297 -22.15 5.07 -5.58
CA ASP A 297 -23.18 4.40 -6.35
C ASP A 297 -22.64 3.47 -7.47
N HIS A 298 -21.32 3.28 -7.53
CA HIS A 298 -20.72 2.43 -8.54
C HIS A 298 -21.23 0.98 -8.42
N PRO A 299 -21.64 0.32 -9.55
CA PRO A 299 -22.23 -1.01 -9.53
C PRO A 299 -21.40 -2.07 -8.79
N PHE A 300 -20.08 -2.00 -8.90
CA PHE A 300 -19.19 -2.93 -8.19
C PHE A 300 -19.26 -2.75 -6.67
N LEU A 301 -19.34 -1.52 -6.16
CA LEU A 301 -19.51 -1.28 -4.71
C LEU A 301 -20.85 -1.78 -4.19
N LEU A 302 -21.90 -1.65 -5.00
CA LEU A 302 -23.22 -2.18 -4.67
C LEU A 302 -23.22 -3.71 -4.63
N GLU A 303 -22.53 -4.38 -5.56
CA GLU A 303 -22.30 -5.83 -5.57
C GLU A 303 -21.59 -6.26 -4.27
N LEU A 304 -20.42 -5.67 -3.94
CA LEU A 304 -19.66 -5.99 -2.74
C LEU A 304 -20.49 -5.77 -1.46
N SER A 305 -21.23 -4.66 -1.41
CA SER A 305 -22.13 -4.34 -0.30
C SER A 305 -23.23 -5.40 -0.13
N GLY A 306 -23.76 -5.92 -1.23
CA GLY A 306 -24.74 -7.01 -1.23
C GLY A 306 -24.16 -8.29 -0.61
N ILE A 307 -22.94 -8.65 -1.01
CA ILE A 307 -22.24 -9.83 -0.50
C ILE A 307 -21.99 -9.68 1.01
N PHE A 308 -21.44 -8.56 1.49
CA PHE A 308 -21.22 -8.35 2.92
C PHE A 308 -22.53 -8.45 3.73
N ARG A 309 -23.62 -7.84 3.25
CA ARG A 309 -24.93 -7.93 3.92
C ARG A 309 -25.45 -9.36 3.97
N SER A 310 -25.26 -10.17 2.92
CA SER A 310 -25.67 -11.58 2.93
C SER A 310 -24.90 -12.41 3.96
N MET A 311 -23.67 -12.00 4.29
CA MET A 311 -22.84 -12.60 5.34
C MET A 311 -23.18 -12.09 6.75
N GLY A 312 -24.09 -11.12 6.89
CA GLY A 312 -24.42 -10.48 8.17
C GLY A 312 -23.42 -9.38 8.58
N ILE A 313 -22.58 -8.93 7.65
CA ILE A 313 -21.59 -7.87 7.88
C ILE A 313 -22.14 -6.56 7.33
N SER A 314 -22.05 -5.48 8.11
CA SER A 314 -22.46 -4.14 7.68
C SER A 314 -21.37 -3.48 6.86
N PRO A 315 -21.54 -3.30 5.53
CA PRO A 315 -20.55 -2.61 4.71
C PRO A 315 -20.60 -1.10 4.93
N PHE A 316 -19.43 -0.46 4.80
CA PHE A 316 -19.31 1.00 4.79
C PHE A 316 -18.14 1.45 3.92
N THR A 317 -18.28 2.64 3.33
CA THR A 317 -17.24 3.28 2.54
C THR A 317 -16.32 4.11 3.42
N ALA A 318 -15.07 4.25 3.02
CA ALA A 318 -14.07 5.04 3.71
C ALA A 318 -13.09 5.70 2.74
N SER A 319 -12.42 6.75 3.21
CA SER A 319 -11.24 7.31 2.55
C SER A 319 -9.98 6.87 3.30
N SER A 320 -8.86 6.73 2.60
CA SER A 320 -7.53 6.50 3.17
C SER A 320 -6.72 7.79 3.23
N GLY A 321 -5.81 7.88 4.19
CA GLY A 321 -4.74 8.88 4.24
C GLY A 321 -3.43 8.42 3.59
N GLY A 322 -3.31 7.10 3.31
CA GLY A 322 -2.19 6.46 2.63
C GLY A 322 -2.60 5.91 1.27
N GLY A 323 -1.62 5.54 0.47
CA GLY A 323 -1.83 4.77 -0.76
C GLY A 323 -1.71 3.28 -0.49
N SER A 324 -2.04 2.48 -1.49
CA SER A 324 -1.90 1.02 -1.56
C SER A 324 -1.74 0.61 -3.02
N ASP A 325 -1.57 -0.68 -3.29
CA ASP A 325 -1.58 -1.20 -4.66
C ASP A 325 -2.86 -0.85 -5.45
N ALA A 326 -3.96 -0.52 -4.74
CA ALA A 326 -5.16 0.01 -5.37
C ALA A 326 -4.90 1.32 -6.15
N ASN A 327 -3.96 2.17 -5.71
CA ASN A 327 -3.58 3.37 -6.43
C ASN A 327 -2.96 3.03 -7.80
N ALA A 328 -2.03 2.07 -7.83
CA ALA A 328 -1.38 1.63 -9.06
C ALA A 328 -2.38 0.98 -10.03
N LEU A 329 -3.26 0.10 -9.53
CA LEU A 329 -4.29 -0.55 -10.35
C LEU A 329 -5.28 0.46 -10.92
N ASN A 330 -5.77 1.41 -10.11
CA ASN A 330 -6.67 2.48 -10.58
C ASN A 330 -5.97 3.38 -11.61
N ALA A 331 -4.69 3.71 -11.44
CA ALA A 331 -3.91 4.49 -12.41
C ALA A 331 -3.80 3.76 -13.76
N MET A 332 -3.75 2.42 -13.75
CA MET A 332 -3.82 1.58 -14.95
C MET A 332 -5.25 1.48 -15.54
N GLY A 333 -6.27 2.08 -14.92
CA GLY A 333 -7.67 2.00 -15.34
C GLY A 333 -8.37 0.70 -14.96
N ILE A 334 -7.82 -0.07 -14.04
CA ILE A 334 -8.47 -1.22 -13.41
C ILE A 334 -9.12 -0.70 -12.13
N MET A 335 -10.46 -0.73 -12.06
CA MET A 335 -11.16 -0.30 -10.87
C MET A 335 -10.80 -1.21 -9.69
N ALA A 336 -10.10 -0.67 -8.72
CA ALA A 336 -9.61 -1.37 -7.55
C ALA A 336 -10.14 -0.73 -6.26
N VAL A 337 -10.82 -1.53 -5.45
CA VAL A 337 -11.29 -1.17 -4.10
C VAL A 337 -10.36 -1.81 -3.08
N ASN A 338 -9.86 -1.04 -2.11
CA ASN A 338 -9.06 -1.59 -1.03
C ASN A 338 -9.97 -1.96 0.15
N LEU A 339 -9.92 -3.23 0.59
CA LEU A 339 -10.82 -3.80 1.61
C LEU A 339 -10.16 -3.89 2.98
N GLY A 340 -10.93 -3.62 4.01
CA GLY A 340 -10.57 -3.94 5.38
C GLY A 340 -10.50 -5.44 5.59
N VAL A 341 -9.41 -5.93 6.14
CA VAL A 341 -9.12 -7.36 6.32
C VAL A 341 -8.96 -7.76 7.79
N GLY A 342 -9.24 -6.85 8.72
CA GLY A 342 -9.23 -7.10 10.16
C GLY A 342 -7.96 -6.68 10.87
N MET A 343 -6.88 -6.38 10.18
CA MET A 343 -5.65 -5.90 10.79
C MET A 343 -5.85 -4.52 11.45
N THR A 344 -5.24 -4.32 12.59
CA THR A 344 -5.24 -3.05 13.31
C THR A 344 -3.84 -2.73 13.80
N ARG A 345 -3.54 -1.44 13.96
CA ARG A 345 -2.23 -0.93 14.38
C ARG A 345 -1.07 -1.40 13.51
N GLY A 346 -1.32 -1.59 12.20
CA GLY A 346 -0.27 -1.90 11.22
C GLY A 346 0.94 -0.96 11.35
N HIS A 347 2.09 -1.37 10.86
CA HIS A 347 3.38 -0.66 10.96
C HIS A 347 3.86 -0.42 12.41
N SER A 348 3.39 -1.21 13.36
CA SER A 348 3.83 -1.11 14.75
C SER A 348 3.97 -2.48 15.42
N THR A 349 4.75 -2.56 16.49
CA THR A 349 4.87 -3.78 17.31
C THR A 349 3.62 -4.10 18.13
N GLU A 350 2.59 -3.25 18.03
CA GLU A 350 1.26 -3.46 18.62
C GLU A 350 0.26 -3.98 17.58
N GLU A 351 0.72 -4.35 16.40
CA GLU A 351 -0.12 -4.90 15.35
C GLU A 351 -0.87 -6.14 15.83
N GLU A 352 -2.16 -6.21 15.51
CA GLU A 352 -3.02 -7.31 15.89
C GLU A 352 -4.08 -7.60 14.83
N LEU A 353 -4.54 -8.86 14.80
CA LEU A 353 -5.55 -9.36 13.87
C LEU A 353 -6.52 -10.28 14.61
N ALA A 354 -7.81 -10.00 14.57
CA ALA A 354 -8.81 -10.92 15.09
C ALA A 354 -8.95 -12.15 14.16
N GLU A 355 -8.91 -13.36 14.73
CA GLU A 355 -9.07 -14.60 13.95
C GLU A 355 -10.41 -14.64 13.21
N THR A 356 -11.46 -14.05 13.80
CA THR A 356 -12.79 -13.93 13.17
C THR A 356 -12.75 -13.06 11.92
N ASP A 357 -11.98 -11.98 11.92
CA ASP A 357 -11.90 -11.07 10.79
C ASP A 357 -11.10 -11.70 9.64
N LEU A 358 -10.00 -12.42 9.96
CA LEU A 358 -9.27 -13.21 8.97
C LEU A 358 -10.20 -14.24 8.30
N TYR A 359 -11.03 -14.93 9.09
CA TYR A 359 -11.98 -15.89 8.56
C TYR A 359 -13.08 -15.24 7.73
N ASP A 360 -13.64 -14.12 8.17
CA ASP A 360 -14.65 -13.38 7.43
C ASP A 360 -14.13 -12.78 6.13
N THR A 361 -12.85 -12.34 6.09
CA THR A 361 -12.18 -11.95 4.86
C THR A 361 -12.13 -13.10 3.86
N ALA A 362 -11.65 -14.27 4.27
CA ALA A 362 -11.58 -15.44 3.38
C ALA A 362 -12.99 -15.89 2.92
N ARG A 363 -14.01 -15.84 3.81
CA ARG A 363 -15.40 -16.11 3.44
C ARG A 363 -15.92 -15.12 2.41
N PHE A 364 -15.62 -13.84 2.60
CA PHE A 364 -16.03 -12.82 1.64
C PHE A 364 -15.44 -13.09 0.25
N LEU A 365 -14.16 -13.47 0.16
CA LEU A 365 -13.55 -13.82 -1.12
C LEU A 365 -14.22 -15.03 -1.77
N TRP A 366 -14.59 -16.04 -0.98
CA TRP A 366 -15.34 -17.17 -1.48
C TRP A 366 -16.70 -16.74 -2.05
N GLU A 367 -17.48 -15.96 -1.31
CA GLU A 367 -18.80 -15.47 -1.74
C GLU A 367 -18.70 -14.54 -2.97
N ALA A 368 -17.64 -13.75 -3.07
CA ALA A 368 -17.37 -12.88 -4.21
C ALA A 368 -16.96 -13.65 -5.48
N ALA A 369 -16.36 -14.83 -5.32
CA ALA A 369 -15.92 -15.67 -6.43
C ALA A 369 -17.03 -16.55 -7.00
N ILE A 370 -17.93 -17.11 -6.16
CA ILE A 370 -18.93 -18.10 -6.58
C ILE A 370 -20.21 -17.45 -7.10
N PHE A 371 -21.00 -18.25 -7.83
CA PHE A 371 -22.35 -17.86 -8.26
C PHE A 371 -23.40 -18.45 -7.33
N HIS A 372 -24.18 -17.60 -6.70
CA HIS A 372 -25.38 -18.02 -6.00
C HIS A 372 -26.48 -18.26 -7.07
N GLY A 373 -27.06 -19.46 -7.09
CA GLY A 373 -27.96 -19.96 -8.14
C GLY A 373 -29.26 -19.18 -8.40
N HIS A 374 -29.26 -17.86 -8.21
CA HIS A 374 -30.38 -16.96 -8.50
C HIS A 374 -30.19 -16.10 -9.77
N ASP A 375 -29.02 -16.16 -10.44
CA ASP A 375 -28.78 -15.35 -11.65
C ASP A 375 -29.28 -16.02 -12.96
N SER A 376 -30.06 -17.11 -12.89
CA SER A 376 -30.63 -17.77 -14.08
C SER A 376 -31.85 -17.07 -14.70
N CYS A 377 -32.21 -15.86 -14.28
CA CYS A 377 -33.37 -15.11 -14.79
C CYS A 377 -33.05 -13.67 -15.14
N ARG A 378 -32.02 -13.43 -15.98
CA ARG A 378 -31.91 -12.22 -16.80
C ARG A 378 -31.41 -12.61 -18.20
N GLY A 379 -32.34 -13.12 -19.03
CA GLY A 379 -32.24 -13.22 -20.47
C GLY A 379 -32.83 -11.96 -21.12
#